data_d81c4f447a72fde7e98a39e49ca33f8f
#
_entry.id   d81c4f447a72fde7e98a39e49ca33f8f
#
_cell.length_a   1.000
_cell.length_b   1.000
_cell.length_c   1.000
_cell.angle_alpha   90.00
_cell.angle_beta   90.00
_cell.angle_gamma   90.00
#
_symmetry.space_group_name_H-M   'P 1'
#
loop_
_entity.id
_entity.type
_entity.pdbx_description
1 polymer ?
#
loop_
_entity_poly.entity_id
_entity_poly.type
_entity_poly.pdbx_seq_one_letter_code
_entity_poly.pdbx_strand_id
1 'polypeptide(L)'
;YCTPQETTDRLREFVSNGGHLVSTMRSFVTDDEVTVWHDRAPHNLTDVFGMTYNQFTRPNGHVSVEFAGTLAKTPASDAQALIELVTPFDGTDVLAGYGHYVWKDYAAVTRHGFGKGDAEWIATLLDADTIQAVLREAVEHAGIADAGTALAGQVTVRRGTNARGERVT
;
A
#
# COMPACT_ATOMS: atom_id res chain seq x y z
N TYR A 1 5.61 2.06 11.87
CA TYR A 1 5.80 3.45 12.25
C TYR A 1 7.28 3.72 12.51
N CYS A 2 7.87 3.11 13.53
CA CYS A 2 9.30 3.21 13.84
C CYS A 2 10.09 2.24 12.96
N THR A 3 10.98 2.75 12.12
CA THR A 3 11.67 1.93 11.12
C THR A 3 13.14 2.37 11.04
N PRO A 4 14.10 1.49 11.40
CA PRO A 4 15.51 1.78 11.23
C PRO A 4 15.89 2.01 9.77
N GLN A 5 16.92 2.81 9.53
CA GLN A 5 17.47 3.07 8.19
C GLN A 5 17.75 1.77 7.42
N GLU A 6 18.38 0.80 8.08
CA GLU A 6 18.73 -0.49 7.46
C GLU A 6 17.49 -1.22 6.90
N THR A 7 16.33 -1.07 7.55
CA THR A 7 15.09 -1.69 7.07
C THR A 7 14.60 -1.02 5.79
N THR A 8 14.63 0.32 5.72
CA THR A 8 14.23 1.03 4.50
C THR A 8 15.18 0.74 3.35
N ASP A 9 16.49 0.61 3.61
CA ASP A 9 17.48 0.22 2.60
C ASP A 9 17.19 -1.19 2.05
N ARG A 10 16.88 -2.16 2.92
CA ARG A 10 16.51 -3.53 2.51
C ARG A 10 15.20 -3.58 1.72
N LEU A 11 14.20 -2.78 2.11
CA LEU A 11 12.94 -2.69 1.38
C LEU A 11 13.15 -2.11 -0.02
N ARG A 12 13.98 -1.08 -0.12
CA ARG A 12 14.39 -0.48 -1.39
C ARG A 12 15.05 -1.51 -2.30
N GLU A 13 16.01 -2.27 -1.77
CA GLU A 13 16.67 -3.35 -2.50
C GLU A 13 15.69 -4.45 -2.92
N PHE A 14 14.78 -4.85 -2.02
CA PHE A 14 13.74 -5.83 -2.28
C PHE A 14 12.87 -5.44 -3.48
N VAL A 15 12.35 -4.21 -3.51
CA VAL A 15 11.53 -3.73 -4.63
C VAL A 15 12.36 -3.62 -5.90
N SER A 16 13.57 -3.06 -5.84
CA SER A 16 14.46 -2.94 -7.00
C SER A 16 14.77 -4.28 -7.67
N ASN A 17 14.81 -5.36 -6.90
CA ASN A 17 15.07 -6.73 -7.38
C ASN A 17 13.82 -7.49 -7.87
N GLY A 18 12.64 -6.85 -7.87
CA GLY A 18 11.39 -7.43 -8.38
C GLY A 18 10.37 -7.78 -7.29
N GLY A 19 10.58 -7.31 -6.05
CA GLY A 19 9.61 -7.45 -4.98
C GLY A 19 8.43 -6.50 -5.15
N HIS A 20 7.26 -6.90 -4.62
CA HIS A 20 6.06 -6.07 -4.54
C HIS A 20 5.84 -5.66 -3.09
N LEU A 21 5.83 -4.37 -2.83
CA LEU A 21 5.72 -3.79 -1.48
C LEU A 21 4.39 -3.06 -1.34
N VAL A 22 3.54 -3.51 -0.42
CA VAL A 22 2.34 -2.76 -0.04
C VAL A 22 2.55 -2.17 1.34
N SER A 23 2.35 -0.88 1.48
CA SER A 23 2.45 -0.17 2.76
C SER A 23 1.22 0.67 3.02
N THR A 24 0.96 0.93 4.29
CA THR A 24 -0.18 1.72 4.72
C THR A 24 0.28 3.02 5.37
N MET A 25 -0.65 3.92 5.55
CA MET A 25 -0.47 5.21 6.18
C MET A 25 0.41 5.14 7.45
N ARG A 26 1.16 6.19 7.73
CA ARG A 26 2.04 6.36 8.90
C ARG A 26 3.21 5.38 8.97
N SER A 27 3.55 4.72 7.87
CA SER A 27 4.77 3.93 7.77
C SER A 27 6.00 4.81 7.49
N PHE A 28 7.16 4.39 7.97
CA PHE A 28 8.47 5.04 7.71
C PHE A 28 8.55 6.52 8.13
N VAL A 29 7.96 6.86 9.29
CA VAL A 29 7.90 8.24 9.80
C VAL A 29 9.02 8.53 10.78
N THR A 30 9.40 7.55 11.59
CA THR A 30 10.43 7.70 12.64
C THR A 30 11.46 6.59 12.57
N ASP A 31 12.63 6.83 13.15
CA ASP A 31 13.62 5.82 13.44
C ASP A 31 13.18 4.89 14.61
N ASP A 32 14.04 4.00 15.03
CA ASP A 32 13.81 3.06 16.13
C ASP A 32 13.82 3.73 17.52
N GLU A 33 14.38 4.93 17.63
CA GLU A 33 14.33 5.78 18.82
C GLU A 33 13.11 6.72 18.85
N VAL A 34 12.18 6.56 17.90
CA VAL A 34 10.97 7.40 17.75
C VAL A 34 11.28 8.84 17.33
N THR A 35 12.49 9.11 16.84
CA THR A 35 12.83 10.42 16.26
C THR A 35 12.28 10.52 14.85
N VAL A 36 11.57 11.61 14.55
CA VAL A 36 11.03 11.87 13.22
C VAL A 36 12.18 12.13 12.25
N TRP A 37 12.14 11.45 11.10
CA TRP A 37 13.09 11.68 10.02
C TRP A 37 13.00 13.11 9.47
N HIS A 38 14.13 13.68 9.06
CA HIS A 38 14.20 15.06 8.57
C HIS A 38 13.86 15.22 7.11
N ASP A 39 13.89 14.13 6.34
CA ASP A 39 13.56 14.12 4.92
C ASP A 39 12.04 14.00 4.71
N ARG A 40 11.65 14.00 3.44
CA ARG A 40 10.24 13.86 3.07
C ARG A 40 9.76 12.44 3.38
N ALA A 41 8.54 12.35 3.87
CA ALA A 41 7.89 11.07 4.10
C ALA A 41 7.39 10.45 2.76
N PRO A 42 7.47 9.13 2.63
CA PRO A 42 8.08 8.15 3.52
C PRO A 42 9.62 8.20 3.48
N HIS A 43 10.26 8.13 4.65
CA HIS A 43 11.72 8.22 4.76
C HIS A 43 12.43 7.26 3.81
N ASN A 44 13.42 7.76 3.05
CA ASN A 44 14.27 7.00 2.13
C ASN A 44 13.52 6.20 1.04
N LEU A 45 12.19 6.32 0.93
CA LEU A 45 11.35 5.52 0.04
C LEU A 45 10.42 6.36 -0.85
N THR A 46 10.60 7.69 -0.89
CA THR A 46 9.73 8.56 -1.70
C THR A 46 9.78 8.22 -3.19
N ASP A 47 10.93 7.88 -3.72
CA ASP A 47 11.11 7.45 -5.11
C ASP A 47 10.69 6.00 -5.35
N VAL A 48 10.76 5.14 -4.33
CA VAL A 48 10.27 3.75 -4.41
C VAL A 48 8.75 3.75 -4.53
N PHE A 49 8.05 4.53 -3.69
CA PHE A 49 6.59 4.67 -3.75
C PHE A 49 6.11 5.69 -4.80
N GLY A 50 7.04 6.44 -5.43
CA GLY A 50 6.73 7.46 -6.43
C GLY A 50 5.85 8.59 -5.88
N MET A 51 5.97 8.92 -4.61
CA MET A 51 5.11 9.93 -3.98
C MET A 51 5.75 10.53 -2.73
N THR A 52 5.14 11.59 -2.25
CA THR A 52 5.45 12.17 -0.94
C THR A 52 4.18 12.69 -0.27
N TYR A 53 4.26 12.89 1.04
CA TYR A 53 3.27 13.63 1.80
C TYR A 53 3.94 14.42 2.92
N ASN A 54 3.36 15.53 3.31
CA ASN A 54 3.82 16.36 4.43
C ASN A 54 2.71 16.66 5.43
N GLN A 55 1.49 16.24 5.13
CA GLN A 55 0.32 16.49 5.95
C GLN A 55 -0.55 15.25 6.02
N PHE A 56 -1.19 15.11 7.15
CA PHE A 56 -2.29 14.18 7.36
C PHE A 56 -3.35 14.89 8.20
N THR A 57 -4.59 14.47 8.09
CA THR A 57 -5.69 15.04 8.85
C THR A 57 -6.71 13.97 9.22
N ARG A 58 -7.47 14.27 10.25
CA ARG A 58 -8.66 13.51 10.59
C ARG A 58 -9.87 14.29 10.07
N PRO A 59 -10.56 13.81 9.05
CA PRO A 59 -11.72 14.49 8.51
C PRO A 59 -12.84 14.54 9.55
N ASN A 60 -13.59 15.63 9.55
CA ASN A 60 -14.83 15.76 10.30
C ASN A 60 -15.98 15.44 9.34
N GLY A 61 -16.48 14.22 9.36
CA GLY A 61 -17.50 13.71 8.45
C GLY A 61 -16.98 12.67 7.46
N HIS A 62 -17.82 12.35 6.48
CA HIS A 62 -17.51 11.36 5.46
C HIS A 62 -16.58 11.93 4.39
N VAL A 63 -15.56 11.17 4.04
CA VAL A 63 -14.70 11.40 2.89
C VAL A 63 -14.67 10.12 2.08
N SER A 64 -15.34 10.12 0.94
CA SER A 64 -15.35 8.97 0.07
C SER A 64 -13.96 8.71 -0.53
N VAL A 65 -13.64 7.43 -0.71
CA VAL A 65 -12.49 6.97 -1.47
C VAL A 65 -13.00 6.46 -2.80
N GLU A 66 -12.58 7.10 -3.89
CA GLU A 66 -13.01 6.82 -5.25
C GLU A 66 -11.91 6.06 -5.97
N PHE A 67 -12.20 4.81 -6.32
CA PHE A 67 -11.24 3.90 -6.95
C PHE A 67 -11.19 4.06 -8.48
N ALA A 68 -9.99 3.89 -9.04
CA ALA A 68 -9.71 4.03 -10.47
C ALA A 68 -8.74 2.92 -10.95
N GLY A 69 -8.41 2.93 -12.23
CA GLY A 69 -7.44 1.99 -12.80
C GLY A 69 -7.84 0.54 -12.59
N THR A 70 -6.93 -0.27 -12.10
CA THR A 70 -7.16 -1.70 -11.81
C THR A 70 -8.14 -1.91 -10.66
N LEU A 71 -8.30 -0.93 -9.78
CA LEU A 71 -9.24 -0.93 -8.66
C LEU A 71 -10.62 -0.35 -8.99
N ALA A 72 -10.90 0.08 -10.21
CA ALA A 72 -12.15 0.75 -10.59
C ALA A 72 -13.45 -0.03 -10.30
N LYS A 73 -13.35 -1.35 -10.08
CA LYS A 73 -14.49 -2.20 -9.71
C LYS A 73 -14.66 -2.36 -8.20
N THR A 74 -13.74 -1.82 -7.41
CA THR A 74 -13.85 -1.83 -5.95
C THR A 74 -15.00 -0.92 -5.53
N PRO A 75 -15.92 -1.37 -4.65
CA PRO A 75 -16.98 -0.51 -4.13
C PRO A 75 -16.41 0.75 -3.49
N ALA A 76 -17.13 1.85 -3.63
CA ALA A 76 -16.78 3.08 -2.93
C ALA A 76 -16.76 2.83 -1.41
N SER A 77 -15.77 3.39 -0.75
CA SER A 77 -15.56 3.30 0.69
C SER A 77 -15.32 4.67 1.27
N ASP A 78 -15.50 4.81 2.57
CA ASP A 78 -15.12 6.02 3.30
C ASP A 78 -13.76 5.85 3.95
N ALA A 79 -12.98 6.92 3.97
CA ALA A 79 -11.80 7.02 4.81
C ALA A 79 -12.20 6.97 6.29
N GLN A 80 -11.74 5.94 7.02
CA GLN A 80 -12.28 5.62 8.35
C GLN A 80 -11.80 6.54 9.47
N ALA A 81 -10.58 7.01 9.44
CA ALA A 81 -10.03 7.72 10.59
C ALA A 81 -9.10 8.86 10.23
N LEU A 82 -8.14 8.58 9.40
CA LEU A 82 -7.04 9.47 9.06
C LEU A 82 -6.80 9.40 7.57
N ILE A 83 -6.54 10.54 6.96
CA ILE A 83 -6.10 10.64 5.58
C ILE A 83 -4.73 11.31 5.52
N GLU A 84 -3.83 10.77 4.72
CA GLU A 84 -2.60 11.43 4.31
C GLU A 84 -2.83 12.15 2.99
N LEU A 85 -2.28 13.35 2.87
CA LEU A 85 -2.41 14.16 1.66
C LEU A 85 -1.25 13.84 0.71
N VAL A 86 -1.39 12.69 0.04
CA VAL A 86 -0.35 12.15 -0.84
C VAL A 86 -0.31 12.88 -2.17
N THR A 87 0.89 13.35 -2.53
CA THR A 87 1.18 13.96 -3.83
C THR A 87 2.00 12.95 -4.65
N PRO A 88 1.42 12.35 -5.69
CA PRO A 88 2.14 11.43 -6.56
C PRO A 88 3.17 12.17 -7.41
N PHE A 89 4.26 11.49 -7.78
CA PHE A 89 5.23 11.95 -8.77
C PHE A 89 4.81 11.52 -10.18
N ASP A 90 5.43 12.11 -11.18
CA ASP A 90 5.23 11.70 -12.57
C ASP A 90 5.55 10.21 -12.76
N GLY A 91 4.67 9.49 -13.45
CA GLY A 91 4.80 8.05 -13.67
C GLY A 91 4.24 7.17 -12.54
N THR A 92 3.62 7.76 -11.53
CA THR A 92 2.92 7.02 -10.47
C THR A 92 1.44 6.85 -10.83
N ASP A 93 0.95 5.62 -10.78
CA ASP A 93 -0.46 5.32 -10.98
C ASP A 93 -1.27 5.70 -9.73
N VAL A 94 -2.31 6.49 -9.92
CA VAL A 94 -3.29 6.81 -8.87
C VAL A 94 -4.44 5.81 -8.98
N LEU A 95 -4.52 4.90 -8.02
CA LEU A 95 -5.53 3.84 -7.97
C LEU A 95 -6.77 4.26 -7.18
N ALA A 96 -6.66 5.26 -6.32
CA ALA A 96 -7.79 5.91 -5.67
C ALA A 96 -7.48 7.34 -5.26
N GLY A 97 -8.51 8.18 -5.24
CA GLY A 97 -8.48 9.56 -4.77
C GLY A 97 -9.53 9.82 -3.69
N TYR A 98 -9.54 11.03 -3.14
CA TYR A 98 -10.54 11.45 -2.17
C TYR A 98 -11.68 12.23 -2.83
N GLY A 99 -12.92 11.78 -2.68
CA GLY A 99 -14.13 12.45 -3.15
C GLY A 99 -14.54 13.62 -2.25
N HIS A 100 -13.65 14.59 -2.09
CA HIS A 100 -13.86 15.75 -1.21
C HIS A 100 -13.36 17.04 -1.87
N TYR A 101 -14.12 18.12 -1.82
CA TYR A 101 -13.83 19.37 -2.54
C TYR A 101 -12.47 20.01 -2.20
N VAL A 102 -11.93 19.79 -0.98
CA VAL A 102 -10.61 20.30 -0.57
C VAL A 102 -9.49 19.31 -0.92
N TRP A 103 -9.75 18.01 -0.83
CA TRP A 103 -8.70 16.97 -0.91
C TRP A 103 -8.72 16.15 -2.20
N LYS A 104 -9.57 16.50 -3.17
CA LYS A 104 -9.70 15.79 -4.46
C LYS A 104 -8.43 15.71 -5.30
N ASP A 105 -7.47 16.59 -5.04
CA ASP A 105 -6.20 16.64 -5.77
C ASP A 105 -5.11 15.75 -5.12
N TYR A 106 -5.45 15.05 -4.02
CA TYR A 106 -4.55 14.12 -3.34
C TYR A 106 -4.97 12.68 -3.59
N ALA A 107 -3.96 11.80 -3.67
CA ALA A 107 -4.18 10.38 -3.85
C ALA A 107 -4.47 9.67 -2.51
N ALA A 108 -5.35 8.67 -2.56
CA ALA A 108 -5.67 7.78 -1.45
C ALA A 108 -4.98 6.41 -1.59
N VAL A 109 -4.79 5.93 -2.82
CA VAL A 109 -4.01 4.72 -3.13
C VAL A 109 -3.17 5.00 -4.36
N THR A 110 -1.87 4.68 -4.29
CA THR A 110 -0.94 4.83 -5.41
C THR A 110 -0.12 3.57 -5.63
N ARG A 111 0.33 3.34 -6.86
CA ARG A 111 1.32 2.30 -7.21
C ARG A 111 2.39 2.89 -8.11
N HIS A 112 3.65 2.54 -7.84
CA HIS A 112 4.79 3.04 -8.61
C HIS A 112 5.77 1.91 -8.91
N GLY A 113 6.21 1.81 -10.16
CA GLY A 113 7.25 0.89 -10.58
C GLY A 113 8.63 1.38 -10.16
N PHE A 114 9.41 0.52 -9.49
CA PHE A 114 10.77 0.82 -9.08
C PHE A 114 11.70 -0.35 -9.36
N GLY A 115 12.70 -0.13 -10.21
CA GLY A 115 13.59 -1.21 -10.65
C GLY A 115 12.84 -2.29 -11.43
N LYS A 116 12.76 -3.51 -10.89
CA LYS A 116 12.05 -4.65 -11.48
C LYS A 116 10.72 -4.95 -10.79
N GLY A 117 10.43 -4.30 -9.67
CA GLY A 117 9.22 -4.47 -8.87
C GLY A 117 8.39 -3.22 -8.79
N ASP A 118 7.50 -3.15 -7.84
CA ASP A 118 6.67 -1.99 -7.57
C ASP A 118 6.34 -1.83 -6.09
N ALA A 119 5.85 -0.64 -5.75
CA ALA A 119 5.42 -0.32 -4.40
C ALA A 119 4.06 0.38 -4.43
N GLU A 120 3.16 -0.05 -3.54
CA GLU A 120 1.83 0.49 -3.38
C GLU A 120 1.68 1.15 -2.01
N TRP A 121 1.07 2.33 -1.99
CA TRP A 121 0.78 3.07 -0.77
C TRP A 121 -0.71 3.26 -0.57
N ILE A 122 -1.19 2.93 0.62
CA ILE A 122 -2.58 3.11 1.04
C ILE A 122 -2.60 4.22 2.10
N ALA A 123 -3.04 5.40 1.70
CA ALA A 123 -2.90 6.65 2.46
C ALA A 123 -4.01 6.88 3.51
N THR A 124 -4.90 5.92 3.69
CA THR A 124 -6.02 6.00 4.65
C THR A 124 -6.39 4.64 5.20
N LEU A 125 -7.14 4.63 6.30
CA LEU A 125 -7.74 3.40 6.80
C LEU A 125 -9.04 3.13 6.03
N LEU A 126 -9.08 2.00 5.34
CA LEU A 126 -10.25 1.49 4.63
C LEU A 126 -11.03 0.50 5.51
N ASP A 127 -12.30 0.28 5.18
CA ASP A 127 -13.06 -0.81 5.81
C ASP A 127 -12.51 -2.20 5.42
N ALA A 128 -12.94 -3.24 6.16
CA ALA A 128 -12.38 -4.57 6.03
C ALA A 128 -12.58 -5.19 4.63
N ASP A 129 -13.73 -4.96 4.01
CA ASP A 129 -14.04 -5.52 2.69
C ASP A 129 -13.26 -4.81 1.60
N THR A 130 -13.14 -3.50 1.72
CA THR A 130 -12.39 -2.66 0.78
C THR A 130 -10.89 -2.94 0.85
N ILE A 131 -10.29 -3.00 2.05
CA ILE A 131 -8.86 -3.32 2.17
C ILE A 131 -8.57 -4.73 1.65
N GLN A 132 -9.49 -5.69 1.84
CA GLN A 132 -9.35 -7.03 1.28
C GLN A 132 -9.37 -7.00 -0.26
N ALA A 133 -10.23 -6.19 -0.87
CA ALA A 133 -10.28 -6.04 -2.33
C ALA A 133 -8.98 -5.42 -2.88
N VAL A 134 -8.45 -4.39 -2.23
CA VAL A 134 -7.17 -3.75 -2.59
C VAL A 134 -6.02 -4.75 -2.48
N LEU A 135 -5.91 -5.46 -1.36
CA LEU A 135 -4.83 -6.43 -1.17
C LEU A 135 -4.93 -7.64 -2.11
N ARG A 136 -6.15 -8.06 -2.47
CA ARG A 136 -6.36 -9.12 -3.47
C ARG A 136 -5.86 -8.69 -4.84
N GLU A 137 -6.19 -7.48 -5.25
CA GLU A 137 -5.71 -6.93 -6.52
C GLU A 137 -4.18 -6.81 -6.53
N ALA A 138 -3.56 -6.34 -5.44
CA ALA A 138 -2.10 -6.29 -5.31
C ALA A 138 -1.44 -7.67 -5.45
N VAL A 139 -2.03 -8.72 -4.86
CA VAL A 139 -1.56 -10.12 -4.99
C VAL A 139 -1.73 -10.63 -6.42
N GLU A 140 -2.83 -10.30 -7.09
CA GLU A 140 -3.07 -10.65 -8.50
C GLU A 140 -2.08 -9.91 -9.41
N HIS A 141 -1.86 -8.63 -9.19
CA HIS A 141 -0.88 -7.81 -9.90
C HIS A 141 0.55 -8.38 -9.78
N ALA A 142 0.94 -8.78 -8.57
CA ALA A 142 2.23 -9.42 -8.31
C ALA A 142 2.38 -10.82 -8.94
N GLY A 143 1.33 -11.37 -9.54
CA GLY A 143 1.34 -12.70 -10.18
C GLY A 143 1.51 -13.87 -9.22
N ILE A 144 1.26 -13.66 -7.91
CA ILE A 144 1.36 -14.69 -6.86
C ILE A 144 0.00 -15.23 -6.42
N ALA A 145 -1.08 -14.76 -7.04
CA ALA A 145 -2.43 -15.29 -6.82
C ALA A 145 -2.51 -16.75 -7.23
N ASP A 146 -3.19 -17.54 -6.43
CA ASP A 146 -3.40 -18.97 -6.67
C ASP A 146 -4.82 -19.41 -6.29
N ALA A 147 -5.11 -20.71 -6.40
CA ALA A 147 -6.41 -21.25 -6.01
C ALA A 147 -6.78 -20.97 -4.53
N GLY A 148 -5.80 -20.86 -3.64
CA GLY A 148 -6.02 -20.47 -2.25
C GLY A 148 -6.47 -19.02 -2.11
N THR A 149 -5.96 -18.12 -2.96
CA THR A 149 -6.39 -16.72 -3.02
C THR A 149 -7.87 -16.61 -3.42
N ALA A 150 -8.30 -17.41 -4.41
CA ALA A 150 -9.69 -17.46 -4.86
C ALA A 150 -10.65 -17.97 -3.78
N LEU A 151 -10.17 -18.80 -2.85
CA LEU A 151 -10.95 -19.38 -1.76
C LEU A 151 -10.77 -18.64 -0.43
N ALA A 152 -10.07 -17.51 -0.42
CA ALA A 152 -9.84 -16.72 0.79
C ALA A 152 -11.16 -16.34 1.47
N GLY A 153 -11.24 -16.56 2.77
CA GLY A 153 -12.44 -16.35 3.57
C GLY A 153 -13.38 -17.58 3.63
N GLN A 154 -13.23 -18.56 2.74
CA GLN A 154 -14.01 -19.80 2.75
C GLN A 154 -13.23 -20.97 3.37
N VAL A 155 -11.94 -21.07 3.05
CA VAL A 155 -11.03 -22.08 3.58
C VAL A 155 -9.66 -21.47 3.90
N THR A 156 -8.97 -22.09 4.85
CA THR A 156 -7.55 -21.77 5.09
C THR A 156 -6.69 -22.76 4.35
N VAL A 157 -5.95 -22.28 3.35
CA VAL A 157 -4.99 -23.09 2.58
C VAL A 157 -3.61 -22.95 3.21
N ARG A 158 -3.01 -24.07 3.57
CA ARG A 158 -1.61 -24.12 4.04
C ARG A 158 -0.83 -25.01 3.12
N ARG A 159 0.35 -24.56 2.74
CA ARG A 159 1.28 -25.31 1.91
C ARG A 159 2.57 -25.55 2.63
N GLY A 160 3.18 -26.69 2.39
CA GLY A 160 4.44 -27.03 2.98
C GLY A 160 5.15 -28.10 2.16
N THR A 161 6.32 -28.50 2.65
CA THR A 161 7.06 -29.64 2.12
C THR A 161 7.18 -30.65 3.25
N ASN A 162 6.82 -31.90 3.00
CA ASN A 162 6.99 -32.97 3.99
C ASN A 162 8.48 -33.40 4.08
N ALA A 163 8.77 -34.30 5.00
CA ALA A 163 10.13 -34.82 5.22
C ALA A 163 10.72 -35.56 3.99
N ARG A 164 9.89 -35.89 3.00
CA ARG A 164 10.32 -36.55 1.74
C ARG A 164 10.54 -35.53 0.61
N GLY A 165 10.38 -34.24 0.85
CA GLY A 165 10.48 -33.18 -0.16
C GLY A 165 9.24 -33.03 -1.04
N GLU A 166 8.13 -33.73 -0.74
CA GLU A 166 6.90 -33.64 -1.52
C GLU A 166 6.10 -32.39 -1.07
N ARG A 167 5.53 -31.65 -2.04
CA ARG A 167 4.63 -30.55 -1.75
C ARG A 167 3.31 -31.09 -1.22
N VAL A 168 2.83 -30.51 -0.11
CA VAL A 168 1.53 -30.82 0.50
C VAL A 168 0.73 -29.54 0.62
N THR A 169 -0.58 -29.63 0.41
CA THR A 169 -1.54 -28.52 0.51
C THR A 169 -2.69 -28.94 1.40
#